data_e308209ff443aee82191d013ea12689c
#
_entry.id   e308209ff443aee82191d013ea12689c
#
_cell.length_a   1.000
_cell.length_b   1.000
_cell.length_c   1.000
_cell.angle_alpha   90.00
_cell.angle_beta   90.00
_cell.angle_gamma   90.00
#
_symmetry.space_group_name_H-M   'P 1'
#
loop_
_entity.id
_entity.type
_entity.pdbx_description
1 polymer ?
#
loop_
_entity_poly.entity_id
_entity_poly.type
_entity_poly.pdbx_seq_one_letter_code
_entity_poly.pdbx_strand_id
1 'polypeptide(L)'
;MHIRKFKVAIAAIIGLAALVGTWEPGQAEPLTVGAPPSLRPALSEILPMFERESGAAVHIVYTPSKTLLRQIEQGAPIDVFLSAGVEEVEYLHKKGLTLNGRPRIFAQTSLVLVMSSDSPASQVSFRDALPNRTTRIALGNPETSYLGDVTARVLTKVYPAYKNRSNILYASDGEEIMNLIRTGKDDVGLVYRVNAINSGHLRISDEDPFGTLVPIQFGQAVVSTCRPSLRSVAEKFSDFLMTPRIQRLLVKYGFDAM
;
A
#
# COMPACT_ATOMS: atom_id res chain seq x y z
N MET A 1 42.65 70.53 -18.21
CA MET A 1 42.79 70.10 -16.83
C MET A 1 42.13 68.73 -16.78
N HIS A 2 42.94 67.62 -16.73
CA HIS A 2 42.52 66.23 -16.93
C HIS A 2 42.07 65.61 -15.59
N ILE A 3 40.89 65.00 -15.58
CA ILE A 3 40.49 64.14 -14.49
C ILE A 3 40.27 62.73 -15.08
N ARG A 4 41.15 61.78 -14.72
CA ARG A 4 41.12 60.39 -15.06
C ARG A 4 39.98 59.70 -14.33
N LYS A 5 39.13 59.04 -15.04
CA LYS A 5 38.14 58.10 -14.50
C LYS A 5 38.78 56.72 -14.28
N PHE A 6 38.92 56.32 -13.03
CA PHE A 6 39.25 54.93 -12.67
C PHE A 6 37.98 54.09 -12.75
N LYS A 7 37.98 53.07 -13.62
CA LYS A 7 37.01 52.01 -13.63
C LYS A 7 37.51 50.89 -12.74
N VAL A 8 36.87 50.65 -11.61
CA VAL A 8 37.06 49.42 -10.80
C VAL A 8 36.10 48.39 -11.30
N ALA A 9 36.60 47.34 -11.92
CA ALA A 9 35.85 46.15 -12.27
C ALA A 9 35.85 45.17 -11.08
N ILE A 10 34.72 45.01 -10.41
CA ILE A 10 34.52 44.00 -9.40
C ILE A 10 34.06 42.76 -10.12
N ALA A 11 34.92 41.75 -10.28
CA ALA A 11 34.56 40.41 -10.73
C ALA A 11 33.96 39.67 -9.55
N ALA A 12 32.63 39.51 -9.55
CA ALA A 12 31.94 38.60 -8.62
C ALA A 12 32.14 37.18 -9.13
N ILE A 13 33.04 36.44 -8.52
CA ILE A 13 33.15 34.96 -8.70
C ILE A 13 32.03 34.35 -7.86
N ILE A 14 30.92 34.00 -8.48
CA ILE A 14 29.89 33.16 -7.87
C ILE A 14 30.41 31.72 -7.93
N GLY A 15 30.95 31.27 -6.82
CA GLY A 15 31.31 29.86 -6.60
C GLY A 15 30.02 29.05 -6.51
N LEU A 16 29.63 28.43 -7.62
CA LEU A 16 28.64 27.36 -7.65
C LEU A 16 29.29 26.12 -7.05
N ALA A 17 29.21 25.97 -5.72
CA ALA A 17 29.55 24.74 -5.06
C ALA A 17 28.52 23.71 -5.47
N ALA A 18 28.80 22.96 -6.54
CA ALA A 18 28.12 21.71 -6.84
C ALA A 18 28.32 20.79 -5.64
N LEU A 19 27.26 20.59 -4.87
CA LEU A 19 27.15 19.49 -3.92
C LEU A 19 27.10 18.19 -4.76
N VAL A 20 28.23 17.80 -5.29
CA VAL A 20 28.48 16.44 -5.71
C VAL A 20 28.54 15.64 -4.40
N GLY A 21 27.40 15.13 -3.99
CA GLY A 21 27.38 14.10 -2.94
C GLY A 21 28.36 13.02 -3.37
N THR A 22 29.45 12.90 -2.65
CA THR A 22 30.41 11.82 -2.84
C THR A 22 29.68 10.53 -2.53
N TRP A 23 29.20 9.86 -3.59
CA TRP A 23 28.74 8.48 -3.51
C TRP A 23 29.96 7.67 -3.10
N GLU A 24 29.96 7.14 -1.89
CA GLU A 24 30.99 6.20 -1.48
C GLU A 24 30.92 4.99 -2.42
N PRO A 25 32.00 4.66 -3.15
CA PRO A 25 32.01 3.49 -4.02
C PRO A 25 32.02 2.24 -3.13
N GLY A 26 30.85 1.62 -2.94
CA GLY A 26 30.77 0.38 -2.16
C GLY A 26 29.38 0.02 -1.64
N GLN A 27 28.43 0.94 -1.53
CA GLN A 27 27.07 0.55 -1.15
C GLN A 27 26.28 0.18 -2.42
N ALA A 28 25.90 -1.10 -2.52
CA ALA A 28 24.99 -1.56 -3.55
C ALA A 28 23.67 -0.75 -3.46
N GLU A 29 23.15 -0.34 -4.62
CA GLU A 29 21.87 0.37 -4.67
C GLU A 29 20.77 -0.45 -3.96
N PRO A 30 19.92 0.17 -3.13
CA PRO A 30 18.84 -0.55 -2.46
C PRO A 30 17.79 -1.02 -3.44
N LEU A 31 17.25 -2.22 -3.23
CA LEU A 31 16.08 -2.73 -3.92
C LEU A 31 14.86 -1.86 -3.56
N THR A 32 14.18 -1.29 -4.56
CA THR A 32 12.99 -0.48 -4.33
C THR A 32 11.73 -1.34 -4.44
N VAL A 33 11.01 -1.50 -3.34
CA VAL A 33 9.76 -2.26 -3.27
C VAL A 33 8.59 -1.32 -3.08
N GLY A 34 7.63 -1.31 -4.01
CA GLY A 34 6.34 -0.63 -3.84
C GLY A 34 5.33 -1.56 -3.17
N ALA A 35 4.69 -1.12 -2.10
CA ALA A 35 3.75 -1.94 -1.34
C ALA A 35 2.57 -1.13 -0.77
N PRO A 36 1.37 -1.73 -0.63
CA PRO A 36 0.26 -1.07 0.06
C PRO A 36 0.53 -0.97 1.57
N PRO A 37 0.02 0.10 2.24
CA PRO A 37 0.21 0.31 3.68
C PRO A 37 -0.22 -0.88 4.56
N SER A 38 -1.21 -1.66 4.13
CA SER A 38 -1.68 -2.86 4.84
C SER A 38 -0.60 -3.93 5.07
N LEU A 39 0.46 -3.93 4.27
CA LEU A 39 1.61 -4.83 4.44
C LEU A 39 2.66 -4.31 5.43
N ARG A 40 2.58 -3.04 5.86
CA ARG A 40 3.61 -2.42 6.72
C ARG A 40 3.92 -3.23 7.99
N PRO A 41 2.95 -3.71 8.78
CA PRO A 41 3.25 -4.47 9.98
C PRO A 41 4.06 -5.75 9.69
N ALA A 42 3.68 -6.53 8.69
CA ALA A 42 4.39 -7.74 8.31
C ALA A 42 5.76 -7.45 7.70
N LEU A 43 5.85 -6.47 6.78
CA LEU A 43 7.11 -6.12 6.12
C LEU A 43 8.14 -5.54 7.10
N SER A 44 7.72 -4.88 8.19
CA SER A 44 8.66 -4.39 9.21
C SER A 44 9.49 -5.51 9.86
N GLU A 45 8.95 -6.74 9.91
CA GLU A 45 9.67 -7.93 10.40
C GLU A 45 10.34 -8.70 9.25
N ILE A 46 9.72 -8.76 8.07
CA ILE A 46 10.21 -9.51 6.90
C ILE A 46 11.46 -8.86 6.30
N LEU A 47 11.47 -7.53 6.12
CA LEU A 47 12.56 -6.84 5.42
C LEU A 47 13.91 -7.04 6.10
N PRO A 48 14.08 -6.85 7.43
CA PRO A 48 15.36 -7.11 8.09
C PRO A 48 15.84 -8.56 7.97
N MET A 49 14.92 -9.51 7.79
CA MET A 49 15.28 -10.91 7.56
C MET A 49 15.86 -11.10 6.16
N PHE A 50 15.22 -10.53 5.15
CA PHE A 50 15.71 -10.57 3.77
C PHE A 50 17.06 -9.87 3.62
N GLU A 51 17.22 -8.67 4.19
CA GLU A 51 18.47 -7.91 4.15
C GLU A 51 19.64 -8.68 4.75
N ARG A 52 19.43 -9.36 5.90
CA ARG A 52 20.46 -10.21 6.52
C ARG A 52 20.83 -11.43 5.66
N GLU A 53 19.85 -12.05 5.01
CA GLU A 53 20.07 -13.25 4.20
C GLU A 53 20.65 -12.96 2.82
N SER A 54 20.25 -11.84 2.20
CA SER A 54 20.65 -11.47 0.84
C SER A 54 21.88 -10.54 0.80
N GLY A 55 22.17 -9.83 1.88
CA GLY A 55 23.16 -8.75 1.91
C GLY A 55 22.73 -7.48 1.15
N ALA A 56 21.49 -7.42 0.66
CA ALA A 56 20.97 -6.29 -0.11
C ALA A 56 20.07 -5.42 0.75
N ALA A 57 20.26 -4.10 0.72
CA ALA A 57 19.37 -3.15 1.36
C ALA A 57 18.05 -3.03 0.60
N VAL A 58 16.95 -2.78 1.31
CA VAL A 58 15.61 -2.59 0.72
C VAL A 58 15.06 -1.23 1.09
N HIS A 59 14.69 -0.47 0.05
CA HIS A 59 13.91 0.76 0.19
C HIS A 59 12.44 0.47 -0.13
N ILE A 60 11.54 0.82 0.80
CA ILE A 60 10.12 0.53 0.60
C ILE A 60 9.30 1.81 0.43
N VAL A 61 8.46 1.83 -0.61
CA VAL A 61 7.51 2.91 -0.91
C VAL A 61 6.11 2.44 -0.56
N TYR A 62 5.57 2.95 0.54
CA TYR A 62 4.21 2.64 0.95
C TYR A 62 3.21 3.60 0.30
N THR A 63 2.37 3.06 -0.57
CA THR A 63 1.34 3.82 -1.29
C THR A 63 0.21 2.86 -1.72
N PRO A 64 -1.06 3.31 -1.80
CA PRO A 64 -2.16 2.47 -2.29
C PRO A 64 -1.85 1.83 -3.65
N SER A 65 -2.22 0.56 -3.82
CA SER A 65 -1.81 -0.27 -4.97
C SER A 65 -2.15 0.34 -6.32
N LYS A 66 -3.33 0.96 -6.48
CA LYS A 66 -3.71 1.64 -7.74
C LYS A 66 -2.82 2.84 -8.05
N THR A 67 -2.34 3.53 -7.04
CA THR A 67 -1.40 4.64 -7.22
C THR A 67 -0.03 4.12 -7.64
N LEU A 68 0.47 3.03 -7.00
CA LEU A 68 1.71 2.36 -7.41
C LEU A 68 1.63 1.85 -8.85
N LEU A 69 0.52 1.21 -9.22
CA LEU A 69 0.29 0.74 -10.58
C LEU A 69 0.47 1.89 -11.59
N ARG A 70 -0.19 3.04 -11.36
CA ARG A 70 -0.06 4.21 -12.25
C ARG A 70 1.37 4.76 -12.29
N GLN A 71 2.07 4.78 -11.14
CA GLN A 71 3.46 5.21 -11.07
C GLN A 71 4.38 4.28 -11.87
N ILE A 72 4.18 2.96 -11.82
CA ILE A 72 4.92 1.98 -12.61
C ILE A 72 4.66 2.17 -14.11
N GLU A 73 3.40 2.40 -14.52
CA GLU A 73 3.06 2.73 -15.90
C GLU A 73 3.74 4.01 -16.40
N GLN A 74 3.99 4.95 -15.51
CA GLN A 74 4.69 6.21 -15.78
C GLN A 74 6.22 6.10 -15.68
N GLY A 75 6.75 4.91 -15.42
CA GLY A 75 8.18 4.67 -15.36
C GLY A 75 8.84 4.97 -14.01
N ALA A 76 8.09 5.04 -12.92
CA ALA A 76 8.68 5.21 -11.58
C ALA A 76 9.68 4.08 -11.28
N PRO A 77 10.83 4.37 -10.62
CA PRO A 77 11.90 3.43 -10.38
C PRO A 77 11.56 2.44 -9.25
N ILE A 78 10.58 1.59 -9.50
CA ILE A 78 10.17 0.49 -8.63
C ILE A 78 10.73 -0.80 -9.22
N ASP A 79 11.32 -1.65 -8.38
CA ASP A 79 11.91 -2.93 -8.81
C ASP A 79 10.92 -4.09 -8.59
N VAL A 80 10.23 -4.09 -7.43
CA VAL A 80 9.21 -5.08 -7.09
C VAL A 80 7.91 -4.39 -6.73
N PHE A 81 6.82 -4.87 -7.28
CA PHE A 81 5.47 -4.42 -6.95
C PHE A 81 4.75 -5.49 -6.12
N LEU A 82 4.34 -5.11 -4.91
CA LEU A 82 3.40 -5.84 -4.07
C LEU A 82 2.06 -5.13 -4.13
N SER A 83 1.01 -5.84 -4.50
CA SER A 83 -0.34 -5.28 -4.63
C SER A 83 -1.32 -5.97 -3.69
N ALA A 84 -2.27 -5.21 -3.15
CA ALA A 84 -3.41 -5.75 -2.41
C ALA A 84 -4.45 -6.46 -3.31
N GLY A 85 -4.34 -6.32 -4.63
CA GLY A 85 -5.15 -7.01 -5.63
C GLY A 85 -4.25 -7.69 -6.67
N VAL A 86 -4.40 -9.00 -6.84
CA VAL A 86 -3.67 -9.73 -7.89
C VAL A 86 -4.02 -9.22 -9.28
N GLU A 87 -5.24 -8.74 -9.48
CA GLU A 87 -5.74 -8.20 -10.75
C GLU A 87 -4.92 -7.01 -11.26
N GLU A 88 -4.37 -6.20 -10.36
CA GLU A 88 -3.52 -5.06 -10.70
C GLU A 88 -2.17 -5.53 -11.25
N VAL A 89 -1.62 -6.59 -10.67
CA VAL A 89 -0.38 -7.21 -11.16
C VAL A 89 -0.62 -7.93 -12.49
N GLU A 90 -1.76 -8.61 -12.63
CA GLU A 90 -2.18 -9.22 -13.92
C GLU A 90 -2.36 -8.18 -15.03
N TYR A 91 -2.90 -7.01 -14.66
CA TYR A 91 -3.03 -5.91 -15.61
C TYR A 91 -1.66 -5.43 -16.12
N LEU A 92 -0.67 -5.22 -15.23
CA LEU A 92 0.70 -4.91 -15.64
C LEU A 92 1.31 -6.02 -16.49
N HIS A 93 1.06 -7.28 -16.13
CA HIS A 93 1.55 -8.43 -16.91
C HIS A 93 0.99 -8.43 -18.33
N LYS A 94 -0.31 -8.23 -18.51
CA LYS A 94 -0.97 -8.12 -19.82
C LYS A 94 -0.42 -6.97 -20.67
N LYS A 95 0.09 -5.92 -20.02
CA LYS A 95 0.77 -4.79 -20.69
C LYS A 95 2.26 -5.02 -20.96
N GLY A 96 2.82 -6.17 -20.60
CA GLY A 96 4.25 -6.45 -20.75
C GLY A 96 5.13 -5.68 -19.76
N LEU A 97 4.56 -5.20 -18.66
CA LEU A 97 5.24 -4.42 -17.62
C LEU A 97 5.72 -5.26 -16.44
N THR A 98 5.83 -6.58 -16.60
CA THR A 98 6.42 -7.51 -15.61
C THR A 98 7.54 -8.32 -16.24
N LEU A 99 8.55 -8.70 -15.45
CA LEU A 99 9.77 -9.36 -15.96
C LEU A 99 9.85 -10.86 -15.65
N ASN A 100 9.26 -11.35 -14.58
CA ASN A 100 9.46 -12.70 -14.05
C ASN A 100 8.26 -13.63 -14.26
N GLY A 101 7.62 -13.57 -15.43
CA GLY A 101 6.50 -14.44 -15.78
C GLY A 101 5.16 -13.99 -15.19
N ARG A 102 4.29 -14.97 -14.86
CA ARG A 102 2.95 -14.67 -14.38
C ARG A 102 2.98 -14.09 -12.95
N PRO A 103 2.03 -13.19 -12.61
CA PRO A 103 1.82 -12.73 -11.25
C PRO A 103 1.68 -13.89 -10.26
N ARG A 104 2.26 -13.73 -9.08
CA ARG A 104 2.20 -14.73 -8.01
C ARG A 104 1.38 -14.17 -6.86
N ILE A 105 0.42 -14.95 -6.37
CA ILE A 105 -0.30 -14.65 -5.14
C ILE A 105 0.62 -15.06 -3.99
N PHE A 106 0.85 -14.15 -3.02
CA PHE A 106 1.73 -14.42 -1.88
C PHE A 106 1.04 -14.30 -0.53
N ALA A 107 -0.17 -13.71 -0.48
CA ALA A 107 -0.97 -13.58 0.73
C ALA A 107 -2.45 -13.45 0.39
N GLN A 108 -3.31 -13.76 1.35
CA GLN A 108 -4.77 -13.55 1.24
C GLN A 108 -5.31 -12.94 2.53
N THR A 109 -6.43 -12.23 2.43
CA THR A 109 -7.18 -11.69 3.56
C THR A 109 -8.65 -11.54 3.17
N SER A 110 -9.49 -11.06 4.09
CA SER A 110 -10.90 -10.75 3.84
C SER A 110 -11.22 -9.28 4.15
N LEU A 111 -12.41 -8.83 3.80
CA LEU A 111 -12.97 -7.56 4.25
C LEU A 111 -13.73 -7.77 5.55
N VAL A 112 -13.57 -6.84 6.48
CA VAL A 112 -14.30 -6.82 7.75
C VAL A 112 -14.83 -5.41 8.04
N LEU A 113 -15.91 -5.34 8.81
CA LEU A 113 -16.39 -4.09 9.38
C LEU A 113 -15.71 -3.86 10.73
N VAL A 114 -15.14 -2.69 10.92
CA VAL A 114 -14.55 -2.27 12.19
C VAL A 114 -15.30 -1.11 12.81
N MET A 115 -15.18 -1.02 14.14
CA MET A 115 -15.67 0.11 14.95
C MET A 115 -14.69 0.38 16.09
N SER A 116 -14.83 1.51 16.77
CA SER A 116 -14.05 1.80 17.96
C SER A 116 -14.32 0.78 19.08
N SER A 117 -13.27 0.34 19.76
CA SER A 117 -13.42 -0.51 20.96
C SER A 117 -14.15 0.21 22.10
N ASP A 118 -14.06 1.56 22.13
CA ASP A 118 -14.71 2.40 23.13
C ASP A 118 -16.18 2.72 22.79
N SER A 119 -16.67 2.27 21.63
CA SER A 119 -18.07 2.48 21.26
C SER A 119 -19.01 1.75 22.21
N PRO A 120 -20.07 2.41 22.73
CA PRO A 120 -21.06 1.79 23.59
C PRO A 120 -21.93 0.76 22.86
N ALA A 121 -21.97 0.77 21.51
CA ALA A 121 -22.68 -0.22 20.75
C ALA A 121 -22.00 -1.58 20.90
N SER A 122 -22.78 -2.63 21.23
CA SER A 122 -22.23 -3.98 21.45
C SER A 122 -21.63 -4.56 20.18
N GLN A 123 -22.36 -4.47 19.08
CA GLN A 123 -21.98 -4.93 17.73
C GLN A 123 -22.86 -4.25 16.69
N VAL A 124 -22.31 -3.97 15.53
CA VAL A 124 -23.05 -3.41 14.39
C VAL A 124 -22.72 -4.27 13.17
N SER A 125 -23.73 -4.82 12.51
CA SER A 125 -23.52 -5.46 11.21
C SER A 125 -23.47 -4.42 10.11
N PHE A 126 -22.77 -4.74 9.02
CA PHE A 126 -22.75 -3.84 7.87
C PHE A 126 -24.13 -3.71 7.22
N ARG A 127 -24.92 -4.79 7.28
CA ARG A 127 -26.29 -4.81 6.78
C ARG A 127 -27.19 -3.85 7.53
N ASP A 128 -26.97 -3.64 8.83
CA ASP A 128 -27.73 -2.69 9.65
C ASP A 128 -27.18 -1.28 9.54
N ALA A 129 -25.85 -1.13 9.50
CA ALA A 129 -25.17 0.16 9.35
C ALA A 129 -25.51 0.85 8.03
N LEU A 130 -25.51 0.09 6.94
CA LEU A 130 -25.64 0.64 5.61
C LEU A 130 -26.99 1.35 5.34
N PRO A 131 -28.16 0.84 5.71
CA PRO A 131 -29.42 1.56 5.56
C PRO A 131 -29.62 2.69 6.59
N ASN A 132 -28.95 2.65 7.72
CA ASN A 132 -29.07 3.66 8.76
C ASN A 132 -28.37 4.97 8.34
N ARG A 133 -29.15 6.05 8.16
CA ARG A 133 -28.67 7.35 7.69
C ARG A 133 -27.87 8.12 8.75
N THR A 134 -27.98 7.75 10.03
CA THR A 134 -27.26 8.39 11.13
C THR A 134 -25.90 7.76 11.37
N THR A 135 -25.67 6.52 10.91
CA THR A 135 -24.38 5.86 11.01
C THR A 135 -23.42 6.41 9.95
N ARG A 136 -22.31 6.98 10.37
CA ARG A 136 -21.23 7.47 9.51
C ARG A 136 -20.33 6.30 9.13
N ILE A 137 -20.05 6.16 7.84
CA ILE A 137 -19.37 5.00 7.28
C ILE A 137 -18.13 5.44 6.51
N ALA A 138 -16.95 4.96 6.91
CA ALA A 138 -15.72 5.14 6.17
C ALA A 138 -15.50 3.99 5.18
N LEU A 139 -15.27 4.32 3.91
CA LEU A 139 -14.95 3.37 2.85
C LEU A 139 -13.65 3.79 2.14
N GLY A 140 -12.97 2.84 1.51
CA GLY A 140 -11.86 3.15 0.62
C GLY A 140 -12.31 3.89 -0.64
N ASN A 141 -11.47 4.80 -1.14
CA ASN A 141 -11.72 5.46 -2.43
C ASN A 141 -11.43 4.47 -3.58
N PRO A 142 -12.43 4.14 -4.42
CA PRO A 142 -12.26 3.17 -5.50
C PRO A 142 -11.31 3.63 -6.62
N GLU A 143 -11.04 4.93 -6.72
CA GLU A 143 -10.13 5.46 -7.73
C GLU A 143 -8.65 5.34 -7.33
N THR A 144 -8.35 5.30 -6.04
CA THR A 144 -6.97 5.33 -5.53
C THR A 144 -6.51 4.03 -4.91
N SER A 145 -7.42 3.23 -4.33
CA SER A 145 -7.08 2.00 -3.62
C SER A 145 -7.84 0.78 -4.13
N TYR A 146 -7.20 -0.39 -4.06
CA TYR A 146 -7.86 -1.66 -4.35
C TYR A 146 -8.93 -1.99 -3.29
N LEU A 147 -8.71 -1.63 -2.02
CA LEU A 147 -9.73 -1.73 -0.96
C LEU A 147 -11.03 -1.04 -1.37
N GLY A 148 -10.94 0.19 -1.87
CA GLY A 148 -12.09 0.94 -2.33
C GLY A 148 -12.74 0.32 -3.56
N ASP A 149 -11.95 -0.16 -4.51
CA ASP A 149 -12.44 -0.79 -5.73
C ASP A 149 -13.23 -2.08 -5.44
N VAL A 150 -12.67 -2.99 -4.63
CA VAL A 150 -13.36 -4.24 -4.29
C VAL A 150 -14.62 -3.96 -3.46
N THR A 151 -14.57 -3.02 -2.52
CA THR A 151 -15.73 -2.58 -1.74
C THR A 151 -16.83 -2.02 -2.66
N ALA A 152 -16.49 -1.14 -3.60
CA ALA A 152 -17.44 -0.55 -4.54
C ALA A 152 -18.05 -1.59 -5.46
N ARG A 153 -17.28 -2.56 -5.95
CA ARG A 153 -17.78 -3.68 -6.77
C ARG A 153 -18.82 -4.52 -6.03
N VAL A 154 -18.55 -4.85 -4.76
CA VAL A 154 -19.48 -5.61 -3.94
C VAL A 154 -20.74 -4.78 -3.62
N LEU A 155 -20.56 -3.55 -3.15
CA LEU A 155 -21.69 -2.66 -2.82
C LEU A 155 -22.60 -2.37 -4.02
N THR A 156 -22.02 -2.23 -5.22
CA THR A 156 -22.83 -2.04 -6.44
C THR A 156 -23.76 -3.22 -6.70
N LYS A 157 -23.37 -4.43 -6.29
CA LYS A 157 -24.23 -5.64 -6.45
C LYS A 157 -25.26 -5.78 -5.33
N VAL A 158 -24.86 -5.56 -4.07
CA VAL A 158 -25.72 -5.85 -2.90
C VAL A 158 -26.56 -4.66 -2.45
N TYR A 159 -26.09 -3.44 -2.69
CA TYR A 159 -26.77 -2.20 -2.30
C TYR A 159 -26.43 -1.03 -3.24
N PRO A 160 -26.94 -1.01 -4.48
CA PRO A 160 -26.60 0.01 -5.49
C PRO A 160 -26.84 1.46 -5.03
N ALA A 161 -27.82 1.67 -4.13
CA ALA A 161 -28.17 2.99 -3.60
C ALA A 161 -27.11 3.61 -2.69
N TYR A 162 -26.03 2.88 -2.34
CA TYR A 162 -24.98 3.40 -1.46
C TYR A 162 -24.34 4.70 -1.98
N LYS A 163 -24.24 4.86 -3.30
CA LYS A 163 -23.64 6.04 -3.95
C LYS A 163 -24.38 7.35 -3.65
N ASN A 164 -25.67 7.26 -3.29
CA ASN A 164 -26.51 8.43 -2.98
C ASN A 164 -26.54 8.77 -1.49
N ARG A 165 -25.63 8.22 -0.72
CA ARG A 165 -25.59 8.41 0.74
C ARG A 165 -24.62 9.51 1.11
N SER A 166 -25.09 10.49 1.87
CA SER A 166 -24.30 11.62 2.35
C SER A 166 -23.47 11.31 3.59
N ASN A 167 -23.71 10.18 4.23
CA ASN A 167 -23.01 9.73 5.45
C ASN A 167 -21.88 8.71 5.16
N ILE A 168 -21.45 8.60 3.90
CA ILE A 168 -20.25 7.83 3.51
C ILE A 168 -19.11 8.80 3.27
N LEU A 169 -17.98 8.56 3.92
CA LEU A 169 -16.72 9.25 3.69
C LEU A 169 -15.74 8.31 2.98
N TYR A 170 -15.07 8.83 1.97
CA TYR A 170 -14.07 8.07 1.22
C TYR A 170 -12.65 8.44 1.67
N ALA A 171 -11.89 7.43 2.08
CA ALA A 171 -10.51 7.53 2.54
C ALA A 171 -9.55 6.95 1.48
N SER A 172 -8.30 7.40 1.49
CA SER A 172 -7.28 6.96 0.54
C SER A 172 -6.91 5.48 0.71
N ASP A 173 -6.93 4.99 1.94
CA ASP A 173 -6.54 3.62 2.30
C ASP A 173 -7.14 3.17 3.65
N GLY A 174 -6.80 1.94 4.06
CA GLY A 174 -7.30 1.36 5.31
C GLY A 174 -6.73 2.04 6.58
N GLU A 175 -5.53 2.63 6.53
CA GLU A 175 -4.96 3.36 7.68
C GLU A 175 -5.76 4.64 7.94
N GLU A 176 -6.12 5.36 6.90
CA GLU A 176 -6.98 6.54 7.02
C GLU A 176 -8.37 6.18 7.54
N ILE A 177 -9.00 5.09 7.04
CA ILE A 177 -10.27 4.58 7.57
C ILE A 177 -10.16 4.33 9.07
N MET A 178 -9.15 3.58 9.50
CA MET A 178 -8.95 3.28 10.92
C MET A 178 -8.75 4.53 11.77
N ASN A 179 -8.07 5.55 11.22
CA ASN A 179 -7.89 6.82 11.92
C ASN A 179 -9.22 7.60 12.07
N LEU A 180 -10.09 7.58 11.05
CA LEU A 180 -11.42 8.18 11.11
C LEU A 180 -12.26 7.55 12.21
N ILE A 181 -12.21 6.22 12.36
CA ILE A 181 -12.93 5.50 13.42
C ILE A 181 -12.34 5.81 14.80
N ARG A 182 -11.02 5.76 14.96
CA ARG A 182 -10.34 6.07 16.24
C ARG A 182 -10.61 7.49 16.73
N THR A 183 -10.72 8.44 15.82
CA THR A 183 -10.98 9.85 16.16
C THR A 183 -12.46 10.18 16.29
N GLY A 184 -13.36 9.20 16.13
CA GLY A 184 -14.80 9.39 16.23
C GLY A 184 -15.40 10.22 15.07
N LYS A 185 -14.67 10.42 13.99
CA LYS A 185 -15.18 11.08 12.77
C LYS A 185 -16.17 10.22 12.03
N ASP A 186 -15.95 8.90 12.03
CA ASP A 186 -16.86 7.89 11.52
C ASP A 186 -17.15 6.85 12.60
N ASP A 187 -18.27 6.15 12.47
CA ASP A 187 -18.75 5.18 13.45
C ASP A 187 -18.28 3.77 13.11
N VAL A 188 -18.24 3.45 11.82
CA VAL A 188 -17.82 2.16 11.30
C VAL A 188 -17.01 2.33 10.01
N GLY A 189 -16.18 1.33 9.67
CA GLY A 189 -15.40 1.34 8.44
C GLY A 189 -15.15 -0.06 7.89
N LEU A 190 -15.07 -0.18 6.56
CA LEU A 190 -14.66 -1.42 5.90
C LEU A 190 -13.16 -1.39 5.63
N VAL A 191 -12.46 -2.39 6.16
CA VAL A 191 -11.01 -2.54 6.01
C VAL A 191 -10.64 -3.99 5.72
N TYR A 192 -9.40 -4.25 5.35
CA TYR A 192 -8.87 -5.61 5.35
C TYR A 192 -8.76 -6.14 6.78
N ARG A 193 -9.03 -7.42 6.97
CA ARG A 193 -8.91 -8.09 8.28
C ARG A 193 -7.52 -7.90 8.89
N VAL A 194 -6.46 -7.93 8.09
CA VAL A 194 -5.08 -7.68 8.52
C VAL A 194 -4.88 -6.28 9.12
N ASN A 195 -5.61 -5.28 8.66
CA ASN A 195 -5.56 -3.94 9.26
C ASN A 195 -6.21 -3.94 10.64
N ALA A 196 -7.38 -4.57 10.78
CA ALA A 196 -8.12 -4.64 12.02
C ALA A 196 -7.36 -5.37 13.13
N ILE A 197 -6.79 -6.54 12.82
CA ILE A 197 -6.06 -7.38 13.79
C ILE A 197 -4.84 -6.63 14.36
N ASN A 198 -4.14 -5.87 13.52
CA ASN A 198 -2.93 -5.15 13.90
C ASN A 198 -3.19 -3.73 14.44
N SER A 199 -4.45 -3.38 14.65
CA SER A 199 -4.87 -2.06 15.14
C SER A 199 -5.32 -2.12 16.61
N GLY A 200 -4.64 -1.41 17.49
CA GLY A 200 -5.17 -1.13 18.83
C GLY A 200 -6.39 -0.20 18.74
N HIS A 201 -7.28 -0.23 19.76
CA HIS A 201 -8.47 0.63 19.89
C HIS A 201 -9.57 0.43 18.84
N LEU A 202 -9.46 -0.57 17.99
CA LEU A 202 -10.51 -1.00 17.07
C LEU A 202 -10.88 -2.44 17.31
N ARG A 203 -12.14 -2.77 17.07
CA ARG A 203 -12.63 -4.15 17.09
C ARG A 203 -13.38 -4.47 15.81
N ILE A 204 -13.30 -5.71 15.41
CA ILE A 204 -14.10 -6.23 14.31
C ILE A 204 -15.54 -6.34 14.79
N SER A 205 -16.45 -5.68 14.09
CA SER A 205 -17.89 -5.69 14.39
C SER A 205 -18.64 -6.67 13.49
N ASP A 206 -18.14 -6.92 12.29
CA ASP A 206 -18.72 -7.87 11.34
C ASP A 206 -17.58 -8.54 10.53
N GLU A 207 -17.45 -9.86 10.69
CA GLU A 207 -16.39 -10.66 10.01
C GLU A 207 -16.75 -11.00 8.55
N ASP A 208 -18.03 -10.95 8.20
CA ASP A 208 -18.52 -11.20 6.83
C ASP A 208 -19.59 -10.18 6.44
N PRO A 209 -19.19 -8.92 6.23
CA PRO A 209 -20.12 -7.81 6.03
C PRO A 209 -21.03 -7.96 4.80
N PHE A 210 -20.70 -8.86 3.90
CA PHE A 210 -21.44 -9.06 2.65
C PHE A 210 -22.14 -10.42 2.55
N GLY A 211 -21.95 -11.32 3.53
CA GLY A 211 -22.49 -12.70 3.48
C GLY A 211 -21.83 -13.57 2.39
N THR A 212 -20.65 -13.16 1.93
CA THR A 212 -19.83 -13.89 0.97
C THR A 212 -18.37 -13.58 1.26
N LEU A 213 -17.64 -14.54 1.81
CA LEU A 213 -16.19 -14.41 1.99
C LEU A 213 -15.53 -14.31 0.62
N VAL A 214 -15.27 -13.10 0.17
CA VAL A 214 -14.48 -12.87 -1.04
C VAL A 214 -13.02 -12.79 -0.63
N PRO A 215 -12.19 -13.78 -0.97
CA PRO A 215 -10.77 -13.71 -0.62
C PRO A 215 -10.12 -12.56 -1.38
N ILE A 216 -9.43 -11.70 -0.66
CA ILE A 216 -8.61 -10.63 -1.22
C ILE A 216 -7.21 -11.18 -1.42
N GLN A 217 -6.80 -11.36 -2.67
CA GLN A 217 -5.53 -11.99 -3.03
C GLN A 217 -4.47 -10.93 -3.32
N PHE A 218 -3.42 -10.92 -2.52
CA PHE A 218 -2.27 -10.05 -2.71
C PHE A 218 -1.32 -10.64 -3.74
N GLY A 219 -1.03 -9.85 -4.77
CA GLY A 219 -0.16 -10.23 -5.87
C GLY A 219 1.21 -9.59 -5.79
N GLN A 220 2.21 -10.22 -6.43
CA GLN A 220 3.55 -9.70 -6.57
C GLN A 220 4.12 -9.91 -7.98
N ALA A 221 4.98 -8.98 -8.41
CA ALA A 221 5.83 -9.15 -9.59
C ALA A 221 7.09 -8.30 -9.52
N VAL A 222 8.14 -8.75 -10.17
CA VAL A 222 9.25 -7.89 -10.61
C VAL A 222 8.76 -7.12 -11.83
N VAL A 223 8.85 -5.78 -11.79
CA VAL A 223 8.27 -4.93 -12.84
C VAL A 223 9.32 -4.45 -13.84
N SER A 224 8.86 -4.01 -15.00
CA SER A 224 9.74 -3.64 -16.14
C SER A 224 10.65 -2.44 -15.83
N THR A 225 10.30 -1.63 -14.84
CA THR A 225 11.12 -0.52 -14.32
C THR A 225 12.27 -1.00 -13.43
N CYS A 226 12.34 -2.31 -13.12
CA CYS A 226 13.41 -2.90 -12.32
C CYS A 226 14.78 -2.69 -12.99
N ARG A 227 15.70 -2.14 -12.24
CA ARG A 227 17.07 -1.90 -12.68
C ARG A 227 17.78 -3.23 -13.00
N PRO A 228 18.48 -3.34 -14.14
CA PRO A 228 19.14 -4.59 -14.54
C PRO A 228 20.09 -5.15 -13.48
N SER A 229 20.82 -4.28 -12.76
CA SER A 229 21.74 -4.64 -11.67
C SER A 229 21.05 -5.28 -10.47
N LEU A 230 19.75 -4.99 -10.26
CA LEU A 230 18.96 -5.46 -9.12
C LEU A 230 18.01 -6.61 -9.45
N ARG A 231 17.92 -7.01 -10.74
CA ARG A 231 16.96 -8.03 -11.17
C ARG A 231 17.08 -9.34 -10.40
N SER A 232 18.31 -9.84 -10.21
CA SER A 232 18.54 -11.07 -9.43
C SER A 232 18.11 -10.93 -7.95
N VAL A 233 18.33 -9.75 -7.35
CA VAL A 233 17.91 -9.46 -5.98
C VAL A 233 16.38 -9.37 -5.89
N ALA A 234 15.73 -8.74 -6.88
CA ALA A 234 14.28 -8.62 -6.96
C ALA A 234 13.59 -9.99 -7.09
N GLU A 235 14.15 -10.88 -7.92
CA GLU A 235 13.67 -12.25 -8.06
C GLU A 235 13.83 -13.04 -6.75
N LYS A 236 14.99 -12.94 -6.08
CA LYS A 236 15.22 -13.52 -4.75
C LYS A 236 14.24 -13.00 -3.71
N PHE A 237 13.94 -11.72 -3.70
CA PHE A 237 12.94 -11.14 -2.80
C PHE A 237 11.54 -11.71 -3.06
N SER A 238 11.17 -11.82 -4.33
CA SER A 238 9.90 -12.42 -4.75
C SER A 238 9.77 -13.90 -4.29
N ASP A 239 10.86 -14.67 -4.41
CA ASP A 239 10.90 -16.06 -3.93
C ASP A 239 10.92 -16.15 -2.41
N PHE A 240 11.62 -15.23 -1.74
CA PHE A 240 11.69 -15.16 -0.28
C PHE A 240 10.31 -15.01 0.36
N LEU A 241 9.44 -14.18 -0.21
CA LEU A 241 8.06 -14.02 0.25
C LEU A 241 7.25 -15.33 0.20
N MET A 242 7.60 -16.26 -0.69
CA MET A 242 6.93 -17.56 -0.85
C MET A 242 7.49 -18.64 0.07
N THR A 243 8.54 -18.37 0.84
CA THR A 243 9.11 -19.40 1.72
C THR A 243 8.17 -19.75 2.87
N PRO A 244 8.15 -21.01 3.34
CA PRO A 244 7.26 -21.41 4.44
C PRO A 244 7.47 -20.62 5.73
N ARG A 245 8.67 -20.08 5.95
CA ARG A 245 8.99 -19.23 7.10
C ARG A 245 8.25 -17.89 7.00
N ILE A 246 8.28 -17.26 5.83
CA ILE A 246 7.61 -15.97 5.61
C ILE A 246 6.09 -16.15 5.55
N GLN A 247 5.62 -17.25 4.99
CA GLN A 247 4.18 -17.56 4.97
C GLN A 247 3.63 -17.70 6.41
N ARG A 248 4.33 -18.38 7.32
CA ARG A 248 3.94 -18.40 8.75
C ARG A 248 3.96 -17.01 9.41
N LEU A 249 4.89 -16.17 8.99
CA LEU A 249 4.95 -14.80 9.50
C LEU A 249 3.75 -13.97 9.01
N LEU A 250 3.37 -14.10 7.76
CA LEU A 250 2.17 -13.45 7.21
C LEU A 250 0.92 -13.88 7.99
N VAL A 251 0.77 -15.18 8.31
CA VAL A 251 -0.32 -15.67 9.16
C VAL A 251 -0.31 -15.04 10.56
N LYS A 252 0.86 -14.85 11.18
CA LYS A 252 1.00 -14.14 12.46
C LYS A 252 0.43 -12.72 12.38
N TYR A 253 0.56 -12.07 11.24
CA TYR A 253 0.03 -10.71 10.99
C TYR A 253 -1.42 -10.70 10.47
N GLY A 254 -2.12 -11.85 10.47
CA GLY A 254 -3.55 -11.94 10.18
C GLY A 254 -3.89 -12.18 8.71
N PHE A 255 -2.92 -12.53 7.88
CA PHE A 255 -3.19 -13.08 6.56
C PHE A 255 -3.65 -14.55 6.67
N ASP A 256 -4.38 -15.00 5.68
CA ASP A 256 -4.79 -16.41 5.60
C ASP A 256 -3.59 -17.26 5.14
N ALA A 257 -3.55 -18.53 5.57
CA ALA A 257 -2.56 -19.49 5.11
C ALA A 257 -2.70 -19.74 3.60
N MET A 258 -1.56 -19.79 2.90
CA MET A 258 -1.48 -20.11 1.48
C MET A 258 -1.14 -21.60 1.29
#